data_a9a93f844027649b583e3c0dded989ff
#
_entry.id   a9a93f844027649b583e3c0dded989ff
#
_cell.length_a   1.000
_cell.length_b   1.000
_cell.length_c   1.000
_cell.angle_alpha   90.00
_cell.angle_beta   90.00
_cell.angle_gamma   90.00
#
_symmetry.space_group_name_H-M   'P 1'
#
loop_
_entity.id
_entity.type
_entity.pdbx_description
1 polymer ?
#
loop_
_entity_poly.entity_id
_entity_poly.type
_entity_poly.pdbx_seq_one_letter_code
_entity_poly.pdbx_strand_id
1 'polypeptide(L)'
;MFQKDRGFTARGDDVIVIDMNKLKEEGKIKTVSVDSFEQNNLVLVDEGHRGLSGDVWYDYRTRLSEEGFAFEYSATFKQALKANATGNTQQARDARALMEEYGKSIIMDYSYKYFYSDGYGKDYRIYNLQGTVDPEQKHLYLVGCLLSFYQQMKLFEVNADALREFRIEKPLLVFVGNRVTAPVKSSGLSQAEKDLLTDVEEVLLFLNKFLSNRTQSIEHIRAVLNEDTGLIDASGKELFYQDFRALQGIFGLEPNPAEIFADVLRIVFNTDGNADEPRLRMENIRQVSGEIGLKVGEYGDYFGVINIGDTSGLLKNCEQKGIIVSNEEFVSESLFRNINRPNSNIKMLIGSRKFTEGWNSWRVSTMGLINFARGEGSQAIQLFGRGVRLKGYNGCLKRSRKLDTNVTHPEHIELLETLTIFGVKAQYMEDFKSYLEQEGTPTNETVHEYRLPVISRFDEVKGKKLHVIKVKNGANFKQQAARLILDKPDQGFLRYLLKSKTVIDCRSKIQTIDSTYSFKIESMPEPRTLPADILPLLDVQRIFEE
;
A
#
# COMPACT_ATOMS: atom_id res chain seq x y z
N MET A 1 -0.96 -23.93 -24.11
CA MET A 1 0.07 -24.98 -24.10
C MET A 1 0.43 -25.27 -25.55
N PHE A 2 1.53 -24.71 -26.05
CA PHE A 2 1.94 -24.86 -27.45
C PHE A 2 2.67 -26.19 -27.62
N GLN A 3 2.14 -27.09 -28.45
CA GLN A 3 2.83 -28.31 -28.86
C GLN A 3 3.78 -28.02 -30.02
N LYS A 4 5.00 -28.53 -29.94
CA LYS A 4 6.14 -28.25 -30.82
C LYS A 4 6.01 -28.74 -32.29
N ASP A 5 4.96 -29.48 -32.63
CA ASP A 5 4.86 -30.22 -33.88
C ASP A 5 3.68 -29.83 -34.80
N ARG A 6 2.99 -28.74 -34.51
CA ARG A 6 2.01 -28.19 -35.45
C ARG A 6 2.40 -26.75 -35.72
N GLY A 7 2.69 -26.49 -37.01
CA GLY A 7 2.88 -25.13 -37.48
C GLY A 7 1.77 -24.24 -36.93
N PHE A 8 2.16 -23.11 -36.35
CA PHE A 8 1.24 -22.15 -35.77
C PHE A 8 0.38 -21.59 -36.92
N THR A 9 -0.83 -22.06 -37.08
CA THR A 9 -1.85 -21.48 -37.97
C THR A 9 -2.93 -20.93 -37.06
N ALA A 10 -2.84 -19.62 -36.74
CA ALA A 10 -3.95 -18.89 -36.17
C ALA A 10 -5.06 -18.84 -37.23
N ARG A 11 -6.29 -19.22 -36.87
CA ARG A 11 -7.47 -18.90 -37.64
C ARG A 11 -7.84 -17.46 -37.33
N GLY A 12 -8.38 -16.72 -38.32
CA GLY A 12 -8.66 -15.29 -38.17
C GLY A 12 -9.50 -14.84 -36.97
N ASP A 13 -10.15 -15.79 -36.27
CA ASP A 13 -10.96 -15.53 -35.07
C ASP A 13 -10.26 -15.94 -33.75
N ASP A 14 -9.01 -16.39 -33.80
CA ASP A 14 -8.29 -16.84 -32.61
C ASP A 14 -7.68 -15.67 -31.83
N VAL A 15 -7.94 -15.59 -30.52
CA VAL A 15 -7.25 -14.67 -29.60
C VAL A 15 -6.05 -15.38 -29.01
N ILE A 16 -4.85 -14.86 -29.31
CA ILE A 16 -3.60 -15.43 -28.85
C ILE A 16 -3.06 -14.59 -27.70
N VAL A 17 -2.84 -15.20 -26.54
CA VAL A 17 -2.20 -14.57 -25.40
C VAL A 17 -0.78 -15.08 -25.26
N ILE A 18 0.20 -14.19 -25.37
CA ILE A 18 1.63 -14.53 -25.32
C ILE A 18 2.41 -13.55 -24.44
N ASP A 19 3.36 -14.07 -23.67
CA ASP A 19 4.33 -13.26 -22.94
C ASP A 19 5.43 -12.78 -23.90
N MET A 20 5.80 -11.50 -23.83
CA MET A 20 6.82 -10.90 -24.68
C MET A 20 8.17 -11.66 -24.65
N ASN A 21 8.51 -12.28 -23.52
CA ASN A 21 9.73 -13.09 -23.40
C ASN A 21 9.66 -14.41 -24.20
N LYS A 22 8.48 -14.76 -24.71
CA LYS A 22 8.27 -15.92 -25.58
C LYS A 22 8.34 -15.55 -27.06
N LEU A 23 8.32 -14.28 -27.40
CA LEU A 23 8.56 -13.78 -28.74
C LEU A 23 10.07 -13.67 -28.95
N LYS A 24 10.69 -14.65 -29.56
CA LYS A 24 12.14 -14.67 -29.88
C LYS A 24 12.37 -15.43 -31.17
N GLU A 25 13.24 -14.90 -32.03
CA GLU A 25 13.62 -15.54 -33.29
C GLU A 25 14.44 -16.79 -33.07
N GLU A 26 15.33 -16.77 -32.05
CA GLU A 26 16.15 -17.91 -31.66
C GLU A 26 16.02 -18.18 -30.16
N GLY A 27 15.63 -19.36 -29.77
CA GLY A 27 15.48 -19.70 -28.36
C GLY A 27 15.39 -21.19 -28.06
N LYS A 28 15.92 -21.58 -26.90
CA LYS A 28 15.75 -22.92 -26.33
C LYS A 28 14.31 -23.09 -25.86
N ILE A 29 13.54 -23.92 -26.58
CA ILE A 29 12.25 -24.50 -26.14
C ILE A 29 11.14 -23.49 -25.73
N LYS A 30 10.04 -23.47 -26.49
CA LYS A 30 8.80 -22.72 -26.27
C LYS A 30 8.84 -21.21 -26.60
N THR A 31 9.62 -20.81 -27.57
CA THR A 31 9.55 -19.48 -28.17
C THR A 31 8.81 -19.55 -29.51
N VAL A 32 8.14 -18.47 -29.88
CA VAL A 32 7.46 -18.30 -31.16
C VAL A 32 8.09 -17.10 -31.85
N SER A 33 8.53 -17.28 -33.11
CA SER A 33 9.03 -16.15 -33.89
C SER A 33 7.91 -15.16 -34.18
N VAL A 34 8.26 -13.87 -34.24
CA VAL A 34 7.33 -12.80 -34.63
C VAL A 34 6.82 -13.06 -36.05
N ASP A 35 7.65 -13.59 -36.96
CA ASP A 35 7.29 -13.91 -38.32
C ASP A 35 6.28 -15.07 -38.45
N SER A 36 6.01 -15.78 -37.35
CA SER A 36 4.94 -16.80 -37.34
C SER A 36 3.54 -16.20 -37.23
N PHE A 37 3.44 -14.92 -36.95
CA PHE A 37 2.20 -14.14 -37.01
C PHE A 37 2.16 -13.39 -38.32
N GLU A 38 1.01 -13.32 -38.93
CA GLU A 38 0.81 -12.45 -40.11
C GLU A 38 0.99 -10.98 -39.72
N GLN A 39 1.12 -10.08 -40.67
CA GLN A 39 1.38 -8.65 -40.39
C GLN A 39 0.10 -7.86 -40.08
N ASN A 40 -1.06 -8.33 -40.51
CA ASN A 40 -2.36 -7.68 -40.30
C ASN A 40 -3.00 -8.16 -38.99
N ASN A 41 -2.41 -7.80 -37.87
CA ASN A 41 -2.91 -8.18 -36.55
C ASN A 41 -3.50 -7.00 -35.78
N LEU A 42 -4.50 -7.27 -34.94
CA LEU A 42 -4.89 -6.39 -33.86
C LEU A 42 -4.08 -6.78 -32.60
N VAL A 43 -3.12 -5.96 -32.25
CA VAL A 43 -2.22 -6.20 -31.12
C VAL A 43 -2.71 -5.42 -29.89
N LEU A 44 -2.99 -6.12 -28.80
CA LEU A 44 -3.36 -5.52 -27.53
C LEU A 44 -2.19 -5.71 -26.55
N VAL A 45 -1.56 -4.61 -26.13
CA VAL A 45 -0.38 -4.62 -25.28
C VAL A 45 -0.74 -4.17 -23.86
N ASP A 46 -0.58 -5.03 -22.88
CA ASP A 46 -0.67 -4.67 -21.47
C ASP A 46 0.67 -4.12 -20.98
N GLU A 47 0.65 -3.13 -20.09
CA GLU A 47 1.83 -2.42 -19.58
C GLU A 47 2.72 -1.80 -20.69
N GLY A 48 2.10 -1.22 -21.70
CA GLY A 48 2.76 -0.66 -22.89
C GLY A 48 3.91 0.31 -22.58
N HIS A 49 3.86 1.04 -21.44
CA HIS A 49 4.93 1.95 -21.00
C HIS A 49 6.29 1.26 -20.78
N ARG A 50 6.34 -0.06 -20.62
CA ARG A 50 7.58 -0.83 -20.46
C ARG A 50 8.28 -1.13 -21.79
N GLY A 51 7.57 -0.96 -22.89
CA GLY A 51 8.04 -1.33 -24.22
C GLY A 51 9.19 -0.50 -24.77
N LEU A 52 9.42 0.69 -24.25
CA LEU A 52 10.43 1.63 -24.78
C LEU A 52 11.82 1.48 -24.16
N SER A 53 11.98 0.70 -23.10
CA SER A 53 13.30 0.47 -22.48
C SER A 53 14.13 -0.63 -23.17
N GLY A 54 13.63 -1.22 -24.25
CA GLY A 54 14.32 -2.26 -25.01
C GLY A 54 13.96 -2.24 -26.49
N ASP A 55 14.96 -1.94 -27.34
CA ASP A 55 14.83 -1.84 -28.80
C ASP A 55 14.14 -3.06 -29.44
N VAL A 56 14.35 -4.25 -28.86
CA VAL A 56 13.85 -5.53 -29.37
C VAL A 56 12.33 -5.67 -29.25
N TRP A 57 11.72 -5.24 -28.15
CA TRP A 57 10.28 -5.33 -27.96
C TRP A 57 9.54 -4.33 -28.86
N TYR A 58 10.07 -3.13 -28.97
CA TYR A 58 9.52 -2.12 -29.87
C TYR A 58 9.49 -2.60 -31.32
N ASP A 59 10.58 -3.24 -31.78
CA ASP A 59 10.67 -3.85 -33.10
C ASP A 59 9.62 -4.98 -33.27
N TYR A 60 9.50 -5.88 -32.31
CA TYR A 60 8.51 -6.95 -32.37
C TYR A 60 7.07 -6.42 -32.44
N ARG A 61 6.74 -5.43 -31.63
CA ARG A 61 5.43 -4.79 -31.67
C ARG A 61 5.14 -4.16 -33.04
N THR A 62 6.09 -3.43 -33.56
CA THR A 62 5.98 -2.76 -34.85
C THR A 62 5.76 -3.77 -35.96
N ARG A 63 6.55 -4.84 -36.02
CA ARG A 63 6.42 -5.92 -36.99
C ARG A 63 5.07 -6.66 -36.87
N LEU A 64 4.61 -6.94 -35.64
CA LEU A 64 3.32 -7.61 -35.42
C LEU A 64 2.13 -6.79 -35.93
N SER A 65 2.21 -5.48 -35.93
CA SER A 65 1.11 -4.58 -36.32
C SER A 65 1.42 -3.76 -37.58
N GLU A 66 2.37 -4.19 -38.40
CA GLU A 66 2.87 -3.42 -39.55
C GLU A 66 1.77 -3.07 -40.58
N GLU A 67 0.88 -4.02 -40.87
CA GLU A 67 -0.31 -3.83 -41.72
C GLU A 67 -1.61 -3.79 -40.91
N GLY A 68 -1.51 -3.85 -39.57
CA GLY A 68 -2.62 -3.92 -38.64
C GLY A 68 -2.68 -2.71 -37.70
N PHE A 69 -3.01 -2.96 -36.45
CA PHE A 69 -3.12 -1.90 -35.44
C PHE A 69 -2.70 -2.38 -34.05
N ALA A 70 -2.09 -1.50 -33.24
CA ALA A 70 -1.76 -1.78 -31.85
C ALA A 70 -2.49 -0.83 -30.91
N PHE A 71 -3.15 -1.39 -29.89
CA PHE A 71 -3.64 -0.68 -28.72
C PHE A 71 -2.76 -0.99 -27.52
N GLU A 72 -2.28 0.03 -26.86
CA GLU A 72 -1.43 -0.12 -25.67
C GLU A 72 -2.15 0.42 -24.45
N TYR A 73 -2.12 -0.36 -23.39
CA TYR A 73 -2.77 -0.05 -22.12
C TYR A 73 -1.72 0.07 -21.02
N SER A 74 -1.88 1.05 -20.13
CA SER A 74 -1.06 1.17 -18.93
C SER A 74 -1.76 2.00 -17.88
N ALA A 75 -1.66 1.57 -16.64
CA ALA A 75 -2.10 2.36 -15.47
C ALA A 75 -1.13 3.51 -15.15
N THR A 76 0.08 3.51 -15.70
CA THR A 76 1.18 4.39 -15.29
C THR A 76 1.81 5.21 -16.42
N PHE A 77 1.16 5.36 -17.57
CA PHE A 77 1.65 6.23 -18.64
C PHE A 77 1.91 7.66 -18.16
N LYS A 78 1.00 8.25 -17.39
CA LYS A 78 1.15 9.62 -16.86
C LYS A 78 2.39 9.77 -15.99
N GLN A 79 2.70 8.80 -15.16
CA GLN A 79 3.88 8.80 -14.28
C GLN A 79 5.16 8.63 -15.10
N ALA A 80 5.15 7.75 -16.09
CA ALA A 80 6.25 7.54 -17.01
C ALA A 80 6.53 8.79 -17.85
N LEU A 81 5.51 9.49 -18.33
CA LEU A 81 5.62 10.75 -19.07
C LEU A 81 6.10 11.92 -18.20
N LYS A 82 5.78 11.92 -16.90
CA LYS A 82 6.21 12.97 -15.95
C LYS A 82 7.61 12.73 -15.36
N ALA A 83 8.20 11.56 -15.56
CA ALA A 83 9.57 11.30 -15.12
C ALA A 83 10.50 12.35 -15.69
N ASN A 84 11.39 12.91 -14.83
CA ASN A 84 12.24 14.06 -15.15
C ASN A 84 12.98 13.91 -16.49
N ALA A 85 12.42 14.50 -17.54
CA ALA A 85 13.00 14.53 -18.89
C ALA A 85 14.21 15.48 -19.02
N THR A 86 14.64 16.07 -17.90
CA THR A 86 15.76 17.02 -17.85
C THR A 86 17.09 16.32 -17.56
N GLY A 87 18.10 16.60 -18.36
CA GLY A 87 19.45 16.03 -18.21
C GLY A 87 19.80 14.98 -19.27
N ASN A 88 21.00 14.40 -19.14
CA ASN A 88 21.58 13.43 -20.10
C ASN A 88 21.66 12.00 -19.55
N THR A 89 20.94 11.70 -18.47
CA THR A 89 20.84 10.35 -17.92
C THR A 89 20.04 9.43 -18.83
N GLN A 90 20.23 8.11 -18.72
CA GLN A 90 19.43 7.12 -19.47
C GLN A 90 17.94 7.31 -19.17
N GLN A 91 17.59 7.50 -17.91
CA GLN A 91 16.19 7.76 -17.48
C GLN A 91 15.57 8.99 -18.15
N ALA A 92 16.35 10.08 -18.33
CA ALA A 92 15.87 11.27 -19.01
C ALA A 92 15.69 11.06 -20.52
N ARG A 93 16.51 10.19 -21.13
CA ARG A 93 16.35 9.79 -22.55
C ARG A 93 15.11 8.94 -22.74
N ASP A 94 14.92 7.95 -21.86
CA ASP A 94 13.75 7.07 -21.89
C ASP A 94 12.44 7.86 -21.69
N ALA A 95 12.42 8.81 -20.75
CA ALA A 95 11.28 9.70 -20.52
C ALA A 95 10.95 10.58 -21.74
N ARG A 96 11.98 11.05 -22.47
CA ARG A 96 11.78 11.83 -23.71
C ARG A 96 11.23 10.96 -24.85
N ALA A 97 11.78 9.76 -25.03
CA ALA A 97 11.30 8.82 -26.02
C ALA A 97 9.82 8.45 -25.75
N LEU A 98 9.46 8.17 -24.49
CA LEU A 98 8.09 7.99 -24.05
C LEU A 98 7.18 9.17 -24.40
N MET A 99 7.66 10.40 -24.18
CA MET A 99 6.88 11.61 -24.47
C MET A 99 6.68 11.82 -25.97
N GLU A 100 7.68 11.51 -26.79
CA GLU A 100 7.57 11.59 -28.25
C GLU A 100 6.59 10.56 -28.82
N GLU A 101 6.62 9.34 -28.33
CA GLU A 101 5.78 8.24 -28.80
C GLU A 101 4.35 8.38 -28.28
N TYR A 102 4.17 8.50 -26.97
CA TYR A 102 2.84 8.42 -26.33
C TYR A 102 2.21 9.76 -26.00
N GLY A 103 3.00 10.83 -25.88
CA GLY A 103 2.48 12.15 -25.47
C GLY A 103 1.42 12.72 -26.41
N LYS A 104 1.36 12.25 -27.66
CA LYS A 104 0.40 12.67 -28.70
C LYS A 104 -0.58 11.59 -29.09
N SER A 105 -0.44 10.37 -28.58
CA SER A 105 -1.16 9.17 -29.02
C SER A 105 -2.16 8.65 -27.98
N ILE A 106 -2.36 9.36 -26.87
CA ILE A 106 -3.34 8.98 -25.84
C ILE A 106 -4.73 9.29 -26.35
N ILE A 107 -5.50 8.25 -26.71
CA ILE A 107 -6.86 8.38 -27.22
C ILE A 107 -7.93 8.29 -26.15
N MET A 108 -7.60 7.71 -24.99
CA MET A 108 -8.51 7.56 -23.86
C MET A 108 -7.75 7.64 -22.54
N ASP A 109 -8.16 8.56 -21.67
CA ASP A 109 -7.72 8.64 -20.29
C ASP A 109 -8.89 8.29 -19.37
N TYR A 110 -8.88 7.07 -18.81
CA TYR A 110 -9.81 6.64 -17.78
C TYR A 110 -9.01 6.40 -16.51
N SER A 111 -8.54 7.50 -15.91
CA SER A 111 -7.74 7.49 -14.70
C SER A 111 -8.53 6.99 -13.49
N TYR A 112 -7.81 6.68 -12.40
CA TYR A 112 -8.42 6.21 -11.15
C TYR A 112 -9.50 7.17 -10.62
N LYS A 113 -9.37 8.47 -10.86
CA LYS A 113 -10.38 9.48 -10.52
C LYS A 113 -11.76 9.15 -11.13
N TYR A 114 -11.80 8.90 -12.44
CA TYR A 114 -13.05 8.58 -13.12
C TYR A 114 -13.60 7.24 -12.66
N PHE A 115 -12.74 6.22 -12.58
CA PHE A 115 -13.09 4.90 -12.05
C PHE A 115 -13.72 5.01 -10.65
N TYR A 116 -13.10 5.78 -9.77
CA TYR A 116 -13.59 5.97 -8.41
C TYR A 116 -14.89 6.79 -8.36
N SER A 117 -14.99 7.90 -9.12
CA SER A 117 -16.17 8.76 -9.15
C SER A 117 -17.40 8.06 -9.72
N ASP A 118 -17.21 7.19 -10.71
CA ASP A 118 -18.25 6.35 -11.30
C ASP A 118 -18.74 5.22 -10.36
N GLY A 119 -18.12 5.12 -9.18
CA GLY A 119 -18.49 4.20 -8.12
C GLY A 119 -17.79 2.85 -8.18
N TYR A 120 -16.89 2.63 -9.10
CA TYR A 120 -16.18 1.37 -9.26
C TYR A 120 -15.12 1.14 -8.18
N GLY A 121 -14.87 -0.15 -7.90
CA GLY A 121 -13.88 -0.59 -6.94
C GLY A 121 -14.22 -0.27 -5.50
N LYS A 122 -13.32 -0.60 -4.59
CA LYS A 122 -13.46 -0.35 -3.16
C LYS A 122 -13.17 1.10 -2.78
N ASP A 123 -13.74 1.55 -1.68
CA ASP A 123 -13.20 2.68 -0.92
C ASP A 123 -11.82 2.31 -0.36
N TYR A 124 -11.10 3.30 0.12
CA TYR A 124 -9.80 3.05 0.70
C TYR A 124 -9.56 3.90 1.95
N ARG A 125 -8.82 3.32 2.87
CA ARG A 125 -8.32 3.96 4.07
C ARG A 125 -6.84 3.61 4.23
N ILE A 126 -6.01 4.62 4.42
CA ILE A 126 -4.56 4.46 4.44
C ILE A 126 -4.01 5.10 5.70
N TYR A 127 -3.26 4.33 6.45
CA TYR A 127 -2.50 4.76 7.60
C TYR A 127 -1.01 4.60 7.30
N ASN A 128 -0.20 5.57 7.67
CA ASN A 128 1.25 5.49 7.48
C ASN A 128 2.00 5.96 8.70
N LEU A 129 2.69 5.05 9.35
CA LEU A 129 3.53 5.29 10.50
C LEU A 129 4.89 5.81 10.03
N GLN A 130 5.13 7.11 10.21
CA GLN A 130 6.35 7.79 9.74
C GLN A 130 7.39 7.92 10.86
N GLY A 131 8.66 8.03 10.44
CA GLY A 131 9.76 8.34 11.34
C GLY A 131 10.27 7.18 12.17
N THR A 132 11.05 7.52 13.21
CA THR A 132 11.56 6.56 14.20
C THR A 132 10.49 6.36 15.26
N VAL A 133 9.88 5.21 15.27
CA VAL A 133 8.78 4.86 16.16
C VAL A 133 9.30 3.89 17.21
N ASP A 134 8.85 4.07 18.44
CA ASP A 134 9.11 3.12 19.52
C ASP A 134 8.61 1.72 19.14
N PRO A 135 9.39 0.64 19.44
CA PRO A 135 9.00 -0.73 19.10
C PRO A 135 7.63 -1.15 19.66
N GLU A 136 7.23 -0.63 20.81
CA GLU A 136 5.93 -0.93 21.42
C GLU A 136 4.79 -0.24 20.68
N GLN A 137 4.95 1.03 20.31
CA GLN A 137 3.99 1.74 19.47
C GLN A 137 3.85 1.10 18.09
N LYS A 138 4.96 0.62 17.49
CA LYS A 138 4.91 -0.12 16.24
C LYS A 138 4.14 -1.43 16.39
N HIS A 139 4.34 -2.15 17.50
CA HIS A 139 3.61 -3.38 17.78
C HIS A 139 2.11 -3.11 17.93
N LEU A 140 1.73 -2.09 18.69
CA LEU A 140 0.35 -1.67 18.89
C LEU A 140 -0.33 -1.26 17.56
N TYR A 141 0.40 -0.54 16.70
CA TYR A 141 -0.07 -0.20 15.35
C TYR A 141 -0.35 -1.44 14.50
N LEU A 142 0.52 -2.46 14.55
CA LEU A 142 0.32 -3.73 13.84
C LEU A 142 -0.83 -4.55 14.44
N VAL A 143 -1.10 -4.43 15.74
CA VAL A 143 -2.32 -5.00 16.35
C VAL A 143 -3.56 -4.34 15.77
N GLY A 144 -3.57 -3.02 15.60
CA GLY A 144 -4.66 -2.31 14.93
C GLY A 144 -4.86 -2.78 13.47
N CYS A 145 -3.78 -3.03 12.74
CA CYS A 145 -3.83 -3.64 11.40
C CYS A 145 -4.51 -5.02 11.43
N LEU A 146 -4.10 -5.86 12.36
CA LEU A 146 -4.65 -7.21 12.52
C LEU A 146 -6.14 -7.17 12.91
N LEU A 147 -6.52 -6.27 13.82
CA LEU A 147 -7.91 -6.08 14.23
C LEU A 147 -8.80 -5.53 13.10
N SER A 148 -8.27 -4.62 12.28
CA SER A 148 -8.98 -4.13 11.10
C SER A 148 -9.29 -5.27 10.13
N PHE A 149 -8.33 -6.15 9.89
CA PHE A 149 -8.55 -7.35 9.09
C PHE A 149 -9.52 -8.33 9.76
N TYR A 150 -9.35 -8.57 11.06
CA TYR A 150 -10.25 -9.42 11.83
C TYR A 150 -11.70 -8.92 11.77
N GLN A 151 -11.94 -7.61 11.92
CA GLN A 151 -13.27 -7.03 11.81
C GLN A 151 -13.92 -7.35 10.46
N GLN A 152 -13.17 -7.21 9.36
CA GLN A 152 -13.67 -7.56 8.02
C GLN A 152 -13.97 -9.06 7.91
N MET A 153 -13.12 -9.93 8.45
CA MET A 153 -13.36 -11.37 8.49
C MET A 153 -14.60 -11.74 9.31
N LYS A 154 -14.79 -11.08 10.46
CA LYS A 154 -15.96 -11.29 11.33
C LYS A 154 -17.25 -10.84 10.66
N LEU A 155 -17.25 -9.66 10.05
CA LEU A 155 -18.39 -9.16 9.27
C LEU A 155 -18.73 -10.08 8.10
N PHE A 156 -17.72 -10.60 7.41
CA PHE A 156 -17.92 -11.58 6.34
C PHE A 156 -18.56 -12.88 6.86
N GLU A 157 -18.14 -13.38 8.03
CA GLU A 157 -18.71 -14.57 8.65
C GLU A 157 -20.18 -14.35 9.05
N VAL A 158 -20.47 -13.25 9.75
CA VAL A 158 -21.80 -12.94 10.28
C VAL A 158 -22.82 -12.66 9.15
N ASN A 159 -22.39 -12.03 8.07
CA ASN A 159 -23.27 -11.64 6.97
C ASN A 159 -23.20 -12.59 5.75
N ALA A 160 -22.65 -13.80 5.90
CA ALA A 160 -22.31 -14.69 4.78
C ALA A 160 -23.44 -14.89 3.76
N ASP A 161 -24.68 -15.06 4.20
CA ASP A 161 -25.83 -15.26 3.31
C ASP A 161 -26.23 -13.99 2.57
N ALA A 162 -26.28 -12.85 3.26
CA ALA A 162 -26.62 -11.56 2.67
C ALA A 162 -25.55 -11.06 1.67
N LEU A 163 -24.30 -11.45 1.84
CA LEU A 163 -23.18 -11.06 0.97
C LEU A 163 -23.12 -11.81 -0.37
N ARG A 164 -23.92 -12.89 -0.57
CA ARG A 164 -23.87 -13.70 -1.81
C ARG A 164 -24.21 -12.87 -3.04
N GLU A 165 -25.23 -12.02 -2.99
CA GLU A 165 -25.62 -11.17 -4.11
C GLU A 165 -24.58 -10.07 -4.38
N PHE A 166 -23.88 -9.60 -3.34
CA PHE A 166 -22.82 -8.61 -3.45
C PHE A 166 -21.49 -9.20 -3.93
N ARG A 167 -21.41 -10.54 -4.04
CA ARG A 167 -20.20 -11.26 -4.50
C ARG A 167 -18.93 -10.84 -3.76
N ILE A 168 -19.06 -10.47 -2.49
CA ILE A 168 -17.92 -10.18 -1.64
C ILE A 168 -17.16 -11.48 -1.41
N GLU A 169 -15.88 -11.47 -1.71
CA GLU A 169 -14.98 -12.60 -1.48
C GLU A 169 -14.48 -12.60 -0.04
N LYS A 170 -14.17 -13.80 0.49
CA LYS A 170 -13.59 -13.97 1.83
C LYS A 170 -12.33 -13.10 1.96
N PRO A 171 -12.24 -12.18 2.93
CA PRO A 171 -11.14 -11.25 3.07
C PRO A 171 -9.75 -11.90 3.11
N LEU A 172 -8.74 -11.19 2.63
CA LEU A 172 -7.34 -11.59 2.60
C LEU A 172 -6.46 -10.43 3.05
N LEU A 173 -5.60 -10.67 4.04
CA LEU A 173 -4.56 -9.76 4.47
C LEU A 173 -3.28 -10.04 3.68
N VAL A 174 -2.69 -8.99 3.10
CA VAL A 174 -1.46 -9.10 2.31
C VAL A 174 -0.37 -8.22 2.92
N PHE A 175 0.73 -8.82 3.36
CA PHE A 175 1.93 -8.09 3.73
C PHE A 175 2.93 -8.09 2.58
N VAL A 176 3.39 -6.91 2.19
CA VAL A 176 4.40 -6.73 1.15
C VAL A 176 5.58 -5.96 1.72
N GLY A 177 6.75 -6.60 1.67
CA GLY A 177 8.01 -6.00 2.07
C GLY A 177 8.90 -5.71 0.87
N ASN A 178 9.75 -4.73 1.01
CA ASN A 178 10.74 -4.37 0.00
C ASN A 178 11.96 -5.32 0.05
N ARG A 179 12.37 -5.73 1.24
CA ARG A 179 13.52 -6.60 1.49
C ARG A 179 13.05 -7.96 1.98
N VAL A 180 13.35 -8.98 1.17
CA VAL A 180 12.91 -10.36 1.43
C VAL A 180 14.02 -11.21 2.01
N THR A 181 15.26 -10.92 1.65
CA THR A 181 16.45 -11.65 2.11
C THR A 181 17.52 -10.70 2.60
N ALA A 182 18.05 -10.96 3.80
CA ALA A 182 19.32 -10.37 4.19
C ALA A 182 20.42 -10.87 3.24
N PRO A 183 21.39 -10.02 2.85
CA PRO A 183 22.49 -10.47 1.98
C PRO A 183 23.25 -11.63 2.66
N VAL A 184 23.29 -12.76 2.00
CA VAL A 184 23.89 -14.02 2.51
C VAL A 184 25.41 -13.92 2.72
N LYS A 185 26.08 -12.90 2.19
CA LYS A 185 27.53 -12.70 2.40
C LYS A 185 27.77 -11.81 3.62
N SER A 186 27.96 -12.46 4.74
CA SER A 186 28.23 -11.81 6.05
C SER A 186 29.66 -11.26 6.21
N SER A 187 30.54 -11.44 5.24
CA SER A 187 31.91 -10.90 5.29
C SER A 187 31.98 -9.53 4.65
N GLY A 188 31.86 -8.48 5.47
CA GLY A 188 31.99 -7.09 5.03
C GLY A 188 30.83 -6.14 5.41
N LEU A 189 29.77 -6.63 6.02
CA LEU A 189 28.66 -5.81 6.50
C LEU A 189 28.97 -5.25 7.89
N SER A 190 28.64 -3.96 8.10
CA SER A 190 28.68 -3.34 9.42
C SER A 190 27.67 -4.01 10.36
N GLN A 191 27.89 -3.90 11.68
CA GLN A 191 26.95 -4.44 12.68
C GLN A 191 25.54 -3.88 12.49
N ALA A 192 25.40 -2.61 12.13
CA ALA A 192 24.12 -1.96 11.84
C ALA A 192 23.37 -2.58 10.64
N GLU A 193 24.09 -3.11 9.65
CA GLU A 193 23.46 -3.81 8.51
C GLU A 193 23.07 -5.25 8.84
N LYS A 194 23.73 -5.87 9.80
CA LYS A 194 23.38 -7.20 10.33
C LYS A 194 22.15 -7.15 11.23
N ASP A 195 21.95 -6.04 11.90
CA ASP A 195 20.82 -5.81 12.80
C ASP A 195 19.53 -5.39 12.05
N LEU A 196 19.61 -5.09 10.74
CA LEU A 196 18.44 -4.82 9.91
C LEU A 196 17.68 -6.12 9.66
N LEU A 197 16.60 -6.28 10.41
CA LEU A 197 15.59 -7.31 10.13
C LEU A 197 15.06 -7.12 8.70
N THR A 198 14.84 -8.21 7.98
CA THR A 198 14.09 -8.14 6.75
C THR A 198 12.64 -7.75 7.07
N ASP A 199 11.96 -7.11 6.13
CA ASP A 199 10.58 -6.67 6.33
C ASP A 199 9.64 -7.85 6.63
N VAL A 200 9.92 -9.00 6.01
CA VAL A 200 9.17 -10.25 6.25
C VAL A 200 9.43 -10.78 7.66
N GLU A 201 10.68 -10.75 8.14
CA GLU A 201 11.00 -11.17 9.51
C GLU A 201 10.29 -10.29 10.54
N GLU A 202 10.19 -8.97 10.32
CA GLU A 202 9.45 -8.07 11.22
C GLU A 202 7.99 -8.49 11.38
N VAL A 203 7.30 -8.83 10.28
CA VAL A 203 5.92 -9.34 10.33
C VAL A 203 5.85 -10.64 11.11
N LEU A 204 6.75 -11.58 10.84
CA LEU A 204 6.75 -12.87 11.51
C LEU A 204 7.01 -12.77 13.01
N LEU A 205 7.94 -11.91 13.42
CA LEU A 205 8.21 -11.64 14.83
C LEU A 205 7.02 -10.96 15.51
N PHE A 206 6.35 -10.04 14.83
CA PHE A 206 5.10 -9.46 15.31
C PHE A 206 4.04 -10.55 15.54
N LEU A 207 3.78 -11.40 14.55
CA LEU A 207 2.80 -12.47 14.65
C LEU A 207 3.15 -13.46 15.78
N ASN A 208 4.42 -13.84 15.89
CA ASN A 208 4.87 -14.73 16.96
C ASN A 208 4.70 -14.09 18.34
N LYS A 209 5.04 -12.81 18.51
CA LYS A 209 4.84 -12.07 19.77
C LYS A 209 3.36 -11.94 20.12
N PHE A 210 2.51 -11.61 19.13
CA PHE A 210 1.05 -11.53 19.31
C PHE A 210 0.46 -12.86 19.81
N LEU A 211 0.88 -13.97 19.21
CA LEU A 211 0.39 -15.31 19.59
C LEU A 211 0.93 -15.73 20.97
N SER A 212 2.25 -15.62 21.20
CA SER A 212 2.91 -16.17 22.39
C SER A 212 2.73 -15.34 23.66
N ASN A 213 2.36 -14.05 23.55
CA ASN A 213 2.16 -13.18 24.72
C ASN A 213 0.69 -12.77 24.84
N ARG A 214 -0.15 -13.72 25.29
CA ARG A 214 -1.60 -13.54 25.42
C ARG A 214 -1.97 -12.31 26.23
N THR A 215 -1.33 -12.09 27.39
CA THR A 215 -1.64 -10.96 28.28
C THR A 215 -1.41 -9.63 27.60
N GLN A 216 -0.23 -9.43 27.01
CA GLN A 216 0.11 -8.19 26.32
C GLN A 216 -0.80 -7.97 25.10
N SER A 217 -1.12 -9.02 24.35
CA SER A 217 -2.00 -8.93 23.18
C SER A 217 -3.42 -8.52 23.55
N ILE A 218 -3.95 -9.04 24.66
CA ILE A 218 -5.25 -8.61 25.22
C ILE A 218 -5.22 -7.14 25.65
N GLU A 219 -4.14 -6.68 26.31
CA GLU A 219 -3.97 -5.26 26.67
C GLU A 219 -3.93 -4.35 25.44
N HIS A 220 -3.21 -4.76 24.40
CA HIS A 220 -3.16 -4.00 23.14
C HIS A 220 -4.52 -3.95 22.44
N ILE A 221 -5.25 -5.08 22.42
CA ILE A 221 -6.63 -5.12 21.89
C ILE A 221 -7.51 -4.15 22.68
N ARG A 222 -7.39 -4.13 24.03
CA ARG A 222 -8.13 -3.20 24.89
C ARG A 222 -7.80 -1.75 24.55
N ALA A 223 -6.53 -1.40 24.41
CA ALA A 223 -6.12 -0.04 24.07
C ALA A 223 -6.69 0.41 22.71
N VAL A 224 -6.68 -0.46 21.70
CA VAL A 224 -7.24 -0.17 20.37
C VAL A 224 -8.76 0.00 20.42
N LEU A 225 -9.47 -0.88 21.13
CA LEU A 225 -10.95 -0.82 21.24
C LEU A 225 -11.43 0.37 22.06
N ASN A 226 -10.66 0.81 23.05
CA ASN A 226 -10.97 1.95 23.89
C ASN A 226 -10.47 3.28 23.31
N GLU A 227 -9.87 3.27 22.11
CA GLU A 227 -9.33 4.47 21.49
C GLU A 227 -8.26 5.17 22.35
N ASP A 228 -7.44 4.37 23.05
CA ASP A 228 -6.40 4.81 24.01
C ASP A 228 -5.04 4.19 23.63
N THR A 229 -4.66 4.33 22.38
CA THR A 229 -3.37 3.78 21.89
C THR A 229 -2.23 4.77 22.02
N GLY A 230 -2.51 6.07 22.14
CA GLY A 230 -1.54 7.14 22.05
C GLY A 230 -0.94 7.31 20.66
N LEU A 231 -1.48 6.60 19.65
CA LEU A 231 -1.13 6.78 18.23
C LEU A 231 -2.01 7.89 17.67
N ILE A 232 -1.41 9.02 17.36
CA ILE A 232 -2.14 10.23 16.97
C ILE A 232 -1.87 10.51 15.49
N ASP A 233 -2.92 10.84 14.75
CA ASP A 233 -2.81 11.26 13.36
C ASP A 233 -2.31 12.71 13.21
N ALA A 234 -2.11 13.17 11.97
CA ALA A 234 -1.65 14.52 11.69
C ALA A 234 -2.63 15.61 12.16
N SER A 235 -3.92 15.28 12.37
CA SER A 235 -4.93 16.20 12.89
C SER A 235 -4.98 16.25 14.42
N GLY A 236 -4.20 15.41 15.10
CA GLY A 236 -4.19 15.29 16.56
C GLY A 236 -5.24 14.34 17.12
N LYS A 237 -5.87 13.54 16.26
CA LYS A 237 -6.90 12.58 16.62
C LYS A 237 -6.30 11.20 16.85
N GLU A 238 -6.88 10.45 17.78
CA GLU A 238 -6.55 9.04 17.98
C GLU A 238 -6.72 8.26 16.68
N LEU A 239 -5.72 7.46 16.30
CA LEU A 239 -5.62 6.83 15.00
C LEU A 239 -6.82 5.93 14.67
N PHE A 240 -7.23 5.13 15.64
CA PHE A 240 -8.30 4.15 15.47
C PHE A 240 -9.66 4.65 15.97
N TYR A 241 -9.84 5.95 16.02
CA TYR A 241 -11.09 6.55 16.49
C TYR A 241 -12.29 6.09 15.67
N GLN A 242 -13.23 5.42 16.33
CA GLN A 242 -14.47 4.88 15.76
C GLN A 242 -14.29 3.78 14.70
N ASP A 243 -13.10 3.26 14.51
CA ASP A 243 -12.82 2.26 13.48
C ASP A 243 -13.43 0.88 13.78
N PHE A 244 -13.63 0.56 15.05
CA PHE A 244 -14.09 -0.76 15.49
C PHE A 244 -15.54 -0.78 16.00
N ARG A 245 -16.36 0.18 15.61
CA ARG A 245 -17.78 0.24 16.00
C ARG A 245 -18.58 -0.98 15.55
N ALA A 246 -18.25 -1.57 14.41
CA ALA A 246 -18.91 -2.79 13.96
C ALA A 246 -18.71 -3.95 14.93
N LEU A 247 -17.55 -4.05 15.59
CA LEU A 247 -17.33 -5.04 16.64
C LEU A 247 -18.19 -4.76 17.87
N GLN A 248 -18.43 -3.50 18.22
CA GLN A 248 -19.35 -3.11 19.29
C GLN A 248 -20.81 -3.54 18.96
N GLY A 249 -21.21 -3.47 17.70
CA GLY A 249 -22.51 -3.99 17.25
C GLY A 249 -22.64 -5.51 17.41
N ILE A 250 -21.56 -6.25 17.20
CA ILE A 250 -21.54 -7.72 17.27
C ILE A 250 -21.39 -8.24 18.70
N PHE A 251 -20.48 -7.66 19.50
CA PHE A 251 -20.11 -8.14 20.84
C PHE A 251 -20.69 -7.32 22.00
N GLY A 252 -21.46 -6.26 21.71
CA GLY A 252 -21.98 -5.31 22.69
C GLY A 252 -21.12 -4.05 22.81
N LEU A 253 -21.65 -3.04 23.50
CA LEU A 253 -21.03 -1.70 23.58
C LEU A 253 -19.61 -1.71 24.18
N GLU A 254 -19.32 -2.66 25.04
CA GLU A 254 -18.00 -2.86 25.66
C GLU A 254 -17.50 -4.28 25.33
N PRO A 255 -16.93 -4.50 24.13
CA PRO A 255 -16.42 -5.82 23.74
C PRO A 255 -15.34 -6.30 24.71
N ASN A 256 -15.42 -7.54 25.17
CA ASN A 256 -14.39 -8.14 26.00
C ASN A 256 -13.11 -8.41 25.20
N PRO A 257 -11.96 -7.78 25.50
CA PRO A 257 -10.75 -7.96 24.73
C PRO A 257 -10.22 -9.41 24.74
N ALA A 258 -10.46 -10.17 25.81
CA ALA A 258 -10.05 -11.57 25.88
C ALA A 258 -10.91 -12.46 24.95
N GLU A 259 -12.20 -12.15 24.83
CA GLU A 259 -13.10 -12.82 23.89
C GLU A 259 -12.73 -12.50 22.44
N ILE A 260 -12.43 -11.23 22.16
CA ILE A 260 -11.93 -10.80 20.85
C ILE A 260 -10.62 -11.54 20.51
N PHE A 261 -9.66 -11.61 21.44
CA PHE A 261 -8.41 -12.36 21.23
C PHE A 261 -8.69 -13.83 20.88
N ALA A 262 -9.57 -14.50 21.61
CA ALA A 262 -9.94 -15.89 21.36
C ALA A 262 -10.59 -16.06 19.97
N ASP A 263 -11.45 -15.12 19.57
CA ASP A 263 -12.10 -15.16 18.26
C ASP A 263 -11.11 -14.82 17.12
N VAL A 264 -10.13 -13.94 17.34
CA VAL A 264 -9.02 -13.70 16.41
C VAL A 264 -8.21 -14.99 16.17
N LEU A 265 -7.90 -15.75 17.23
CA LEU A 265 -7.23 -17.04 17.09
C LEU A 265 -8.03 -17.99 16.19
N ARG A 266 -9.33 -18.06 16.37
CA ARG A 266 -10.22 -18.90 15.58
C ARG A 266 -10.36 -18.42 14.13
N ILE A 267 -10.70 -17.14 13.94
CA ILE A 267 -11.08 -16.60 12.63
C ILE A 267 -9.86 -16.32 11.76
N VAL A 268 -8.78 -15.80 12.33
CA VAL A 268 -7.60 -15.40 11.54
C VAL A 268 -6.57 -16.52 11.51
N PHE A 269 -6.29 -17.15 12.65
CA PHE A 269 -5.18 -18.08 12.79
C PHE A 269 -5.55 -19.57 12.67
N ASN A 270 -6.80 -19.91 12.37
CA ASN A 270 -7.27 -21.30 12.22
C ASN A 270 -6.95 -22.19 13.43
N THR A 271 -7.01 -21.66 14.64
CA THR A 271 -6.70 -22.43 15.85
C THR A 271 -7.78 -22.25 16.92
N ASP A 272 -7.78 -23.11 17.94
CA ASP A 272 -8.69 -22.98 19.06
C ASP A 272 -8.43 -21.67 19.81
N GLY A 273 -9.48 -20.89 20.06
CA GLY A 273 -9.41 -19.64 20.82
C GLY A 273 -8.96 -19.81 22.28
N ASN A 274 -9.06 -21.02 22.81
CA ASN A 274 -8.63 -21.40 24.17
C ASN A 274 -7.25 -22.08 24.20
N ALA A 275 -6.48 -22.06 23.11
CA ALA A 275 -5.13 -22.62 23.11
C ALA A 275 -4.28 -21.98 24.21
N ASP A 276 -3.67 -22.82 25.06
CA ASP A 276 -2.93 -22.35 26.26
C ASP A 276 -1.67 -21.56 25.87
N GLU A 277 -0.91 -22.04 24.89
CA GLU A 277 0.30 -21.39 24.37
C GLU A 277 0.33 -21.44 22.84
N PRO A 278 -0.46 -20.59 22.17
CA PRO A 278 -0.41 -20.56 20.72
C PRO A 278 0.93 -20.02 20.25
N ARG A 279 1.64 -20.79 19.43
CA ARG A 279 2.94 -20.41 18.87
C ARG A 279 2.93 -20.50 17.35
N LEU A 280 3.55 -19.52 16.72
CA LEU A 280 3.73 -19.52 15.28
C LEU A 280 4.66 -20.65 14.86
N ARG A 281 4.24 -21.41 13.85
CA ARG A 281 5.06 -22.43 13.19
C ARG A 281 5.18 -22.09 11.70
N MET A 282 6.39 -22.18 11.19
CA MET A 282 6.74 -22.02 9.79
C MET A 282 7.10 -23.38 9.20
N GLU A 283 6.43 -23.79 8.13
CA GLU A 283 6.70 -25.06 7.46
C GLU A 283 7.16 -24.83 6.02
N ASN A 284 8.38 -25.25 5.72
CA ASN A 284 8.92 -25.21 4.38
C ASN A 284 8.24 -26.27 3.50
N ILE A 285 7.48 -25.84 2.49
CA ILE A 285 6.76 -26.74 1.57
C ILE A 285 7.76 -27.26 0.52
N ARG A 286 8.41 -28.39 0.79
CA ARG A 286 9.52 -28.91 -0.04
C ARG A 286 9.13 -29.16 -1.49
N GLN A 287 7.91 -29.56 -1.76
CA GLN A 287 7.44 -29.87 -3.11
C GLN A 287 7.08 -28.61 -3.93
N VAL A 288 7.00 -27.44 -3.29
CA VAL A 288 6.68 -26.17 -3.93
C VAL A 288 7.76 -25.15 -3.63
N SER A 289 8.62 -24.89 -4.60
CA SER A 289 9.75 -23.97 -4.44
C SER A 289 9.29 -22.56 -4.06
N GLY A 290 9.91 -22.01 -3.01
CA GLY A 290 9.69 -20.63 -2.56
C GLY A 290 8.46 -20.42 -1.69
N GLU A 291 7.76 -21.48 -1.25
CA GLU A 291 6.61 -21.37 -0.37
C GLU A 291 6.89 -21.87 1.05
N ILE A 292 6.43 -21.10 2.04
CA ILE A 292 6.41 -21.47 3.46
C ILE A 292 4.99 -21.34 3.96
N GLY A 293 4.44 -22.41 4.53
CA GLY A 293 3.15 -22.40 5.21
C GLY A 293 3.26 -21.84 6.61
N LEU A 294 2.26 -21.06 7.04
CA LEU A 294 2.14 -20.53 8.40
C LEU A 294 0.95 -21.17 9.10
N LYS A 295 1.19 -21.76 10.28
CA LYS A 295 0.15 -22.34 11.13
C LYS A 295 0.43 -22.08 12.60
N VAL A 296 -0.56 -22.34 13.45
CA VAL A 296 -0.43 -22.28 14.91
C VAL A 296 -0.44 -23.70 15.48
N GLY A 297 0.58 -24.01 16.28
CA GLY A 297 0.74 -25.34 16.85
C GLY A 297 1.16 -26.39 15.80
N GLU A 298 1.16 -27.65 16.22
CA GLU A 298 1.63 -28.76 15.38
C GLU A 298 0.57 -29.23 14.37
N TYR A 299 -0.69 -29.30 14.80
CA TYR A 299 -1.78 -29.90 14.04
C TYR A 299 -2.77 -28.88 13.44
N GLY A 300 -2.46 -27.58 13.55
CA GLY A 300 -3.33 -26.52 13.03
C GLY A 300 -3.32 -26.45 11.50
N ASP A 301 -4.42 -25.98 10.93
CA ASP A 301 -4.52 -25.66 9.50
C ASP A 301 -3.66 -24.44 9.14
N TYR A 302 -3.14 -24.41 7.92
CA TYR A 302 -2.45 -23.22 7.43
C TYR A 302 -3.41 -22.03 7.34
N PHE A 303 -3.08 -20.96 8.07
CA PHE A 303 -3.76 -19.68 7.97
C PHE A 303 -3.09 -18.71 7.01
N GLY A 304 -1.81 -18.92 6.74
CA GLY A 304 -1.02 -18.01 5.93
C GLY A 304 0.00 -18.74 5.04
N VAL A 305 0.47 -18.04 4.05
CA VAL A 305 1.54 -18.50 3.16
C VAL A 305 2.53 -17.36 2.89
N ILE A 306 3.82 -17.68 2.95
CA ILE A 306 4.90 -16.82 2.48
C ILE A 306 5.31 -17.32 1.10
N ASN A 307 5.41 -16.40 0.14
CA ASN A 307 5.91 -16.70 -1.20
C ASN A 307 7.09 -15.78 -1.54
N ILE A 308 8.29 -16.36 -1.48
CA ILE A 308 9.56 -15.65 -1.72
C ILE A 308 10.49 -16.56 -2.53
N GLY A 309 11.55 -16.00 -3.12
CA GLY A 309 12.46 -16.79 -3.96
C GLY A 309 13.32 -17.78 -3.19
N ASP A 310 14.05 -17.31 -2.17
CA ASP A 310 14.89 -18.12 -1.30
C ASP A 310 14.32 -18.19 0.11
N THR A 311 13.92 -19.38 0.53
CA THR A 311 13.31 -19.63 1.83
C THR A 311 14.32 -19.96 2.92
N SER A 312 15.49 -20.47 2.56
CA SER A 312 16.45 -21.05 3.50
C SER A 312 17.04 -20.03 4.48
N GLY A 313 17.38 -18.84 3.99
CA GLY A 313 17.88 -17.75 4.84
C GLY A 313 16.83 -17.26 5.83
N LEU A 314 15.60 -17.07 5.37
CA LEU A 314 14.49 -16.62 6.24
C LEU A 314 14.18 -17.63 7.33
N LEU A 315 14.07 -18.93 6.99
CA LEU A 315 13.80 -19.99 7.96
C LEU A 315 14.87 -20.05 9.06
N LYS A 316 16.15 -20.02 8.68
CA LYS A 316 17.27 -20.04 9.63
C LYS A 316 17.26 -18.83 10.56
N ASN A 317 17.02 -17.64 10.04
CA ASN A 317 16.96 -16.42 10.84
C ASN A 317 15.78 -16.42 11.82
N CYS A 318 14.61 -16.87 11.37
CA CYS A 318 13.42 -16.97 12.21
C CYS A 318 13.58 -18.01 13.32
N GLU A 319 14.20 -19.16 13.03
CA GLU A 319 14.53 -20.20 14.01
C GLU A 319 15.45 -19.67 15.11
N GLN A 320 16.50 -18.93 14.74
CA GLN A 320 17.42 -18.29 15.71
C GLN A 320 16.70 -17.26 16.60
N LYS A 321 15.58 -16.71 16.15
CA LYS A 321 14.74 -15.75 16.90
C LYS A 321 13.58 -16.41 17.64
N GLY A 322 13.57 -17.74 17.73
CA GLY A 322 12.63 -18.51 18.54
C GLY A 322 11.31 -18.85 17.84
N ILE A 323 11.17 -18.68 16.53
CA ILE A 323 10.03 -19.18 15.78
C ILE A 323 10.26 -20.65 15.45
N ILE A 324 9.22 -21.48 15.60
CA ILE A 324 9.32 -22.91 15.33
C ILE A 324 9.35 -23.12 13.81
N VAL A 325 10.39 -23.84 13.33
CA VAL A 325 10.57 -24.15 11.92
C VAL A 325 10.53 -25.66 11.72
N SER A 326 9.85 -26.11 10.68
CA SER A 326 9.80 -27.52 10.24
C SER A 326 9.74 -27.64 8.72
N ASN A 327 9.84 -28.87 8.22
CA ASN A 327 9.66 -29.19 6.81
C ASN A 327 8.36 -29.98 6.61
N GLU A 328 7.64 -29.66 5.55
CA GLU A 328 6.45 -30.36 5.12
C GLU A 328 6.73 -31.09 3.80
N GLU A 329 6.53 -32.39 3.78
CA GLU A 329 6.88 -33.27 2.64
C GLU A 329 5.65 -33.77 1.87
N PHE A 330 4.47 -33.71 2.49
CA PHE A 330 3.23 -34.29 1.94
C PHE A 330 2.40 -33.30 1.13
N VAL A 331 2.56 -31.99 1.36
CA VAL A 331 1.84 -30.96 0.63
C VAL A 331 2.47 -30.77 -0.75
N SER A 332 1.78 -31.27 -1.79
CA SER A 332 2.22 -31.20 -3.19
C SER A 332 1.60 -30.05 -3.98
N GLU A 333 0.51 -29.46 -3.47
CA GLU A 333 -0.16 -28.34 -4.10
C GLU A 333 0.32 -27.01 -3.53
N SER A 334 0.49 -26.01 -4.40
CA SER A 334 0.86 -24.65 -4.00
C SER A 334 -0.27 -23.99 -3.20
N LEU A 335 0.01 -23.59 -1.97
CA LEU A 335 -0.90 -22.82 -1.13
C LEU A 335 -1.20 -21.45 -1.77
N PHE A 336 -0.18 -20.83 -2.35
CA PHE A 336 -0.30 -19.54 -3.02
C PHE A 336 -1.18 -19.60 -4.27
N ARG A 337 -0.99 -20.61 -5.13
CA ARG A 337 -1.83 -20.75 -6.34
C ARG A 337 -3.28 -21.04 -6.01
N ASN A 338 -3.53 -21.72 -4.90
CA ASN A 338 -4.85 -22.13 -4.47
C ASN A 338 -5.57 -21.07 -3.60
N ILE A 339 -4.96 -19.91 -3.40
CA ILE A 339 -5.47 -18.87 -2.49
C ILE A 339 -6.88 -18.39 -2.86
N ASN A 340 -7.24 -18.39 -4.14
CA ASN A 340 -8.55 -17.96 -4.64
C ASN A 340 -9.59 -19.09 -4.71
N ARG A 341 -9.26 -20.30 -4.30
CA ARG A 341 -10.25 -21.39 -4.25
C ARG A 341 -11.27 -21.11 -3.14
N PRO A 342 -12.57 -21.41 -3.33
CA PRO A 342 -13.60 -21.13 -2.33
C PRO A 342 -13.35 -21.79 -0.97
N ASN A 343 -12.71 -22.96 -0.96
CA ASN A 343 -12.34 -23.72 0.23
C ASN A 343 -10.96 -23.37 0.80
N SER A 344 -10.31 -22.31 0.32
CA SER A 344 -9.01 -21.92 0.83
C SER A 344 -9.09 -21.45 2.29
N ASN A 345 -8.28 -22.06 3.16
CA ASN A 345 -8.12 -21.66 4.55
C ASN A 345 -7.09 -20.53 4.72
N ILE A 346 -6.35 -20.17 3.63
CA ILE A 346 -5.38 -19.11 3.67
C ILE A 346 -6.08 -17.75 3.78
N LYS A 347 -5.71 -17.00 4.80
CA LYS A 347 -6.23 -15.68 5.17
C LYS A 347 -5.16 -14.61 5.15
N MET A 348 -3.89 -15.01 5.14
CA MET A 348 -2.74 -14.11 5.15
C MET A 348 -1.73 -14.51 4.08
N LEU A 349 -1.27 -13.52 3.33
CA LEU A 349 -0.22 -13.67 2.32
C LEU A 349 0.93 -12.73 2.67
N ILE A 350 2.14 -13.27 2.76
CA ILE A 350 3.34 -12.49 3.03
C ILE A 350 4.32 -12.69 1.88
N GLY A 351 4.88 -11.61 1.37
CA GLY A 351 5.84 -11.74 0.31
C GLY A 351 6.50 -10.46 -0.14
N SER A 352 7.12 -10.54 -1.32
CA SER A 352 7.91 -9.47 -1.91
C SER A 352 7.18 -8.77 -3.05
N ARG A 353 7.89 -7.84 -3.69
CA ARG A 353 7.47 -7.11 -4.88
C ARG A 353 6.89 -7.97 -6.02
N LYS A 354 7.15 -9.28 -6.06
CA LYS A 354 6.55 -10.18 -7.07
C LYS A 354 5.02 -10.15 -7.08
N PHE A 355 4.39 -9.69 -5.99
CA PHE A 355 2.94 -9.51 -5.95
C PHE A 355 2.44 -8.28 -6.74
N THR A 356 3.35 -7.41 -7.19
CA THR A 356 2.98 -6.33 -8.10
C THR A 356 2.65 -6.84 -9.49
N GLU A 357 3.20 -8.00 -9.87
CA GLU A 357 3.07 -8.58 -11.21
C GLU A 357 2.50 -10.00 -11.17
N GLY A 358 1.68 -10.34 -12.16
CA GLY A 358 1.23 -11.72 -12.38
C GLY A 358 0.28 -12.33 -11.35
N TRP A 359 -0.13 -11.58 -10.31
CA TRP A 359 -1.03 -12.04 -9.27
C TRP A 359 -2.36 -11.29 -9.31
N ASN A 360 -3.45 -12.01 -9.09
CA ASN A 360 -4.79 -11.45 -9.07
C ASN A 360 -5.63 -12.08 -7.97
N SER A 361 -6.26 -11.27 -7.13
CA SER A 361 -7.24 -11.73 -6.16
C SER A 361 -8.28 -10.64 -5.87
N TRP A 362 -9.54 -11.02 -5.82
CA TRP A 362 -10.64 -10.15 -5.40
C TRP A 362 -10.80 -10.11 -3.87
N ARG A 363 -10.05 -10.96 -3.18
CA ARG A 363 -10.10 -11.15 -1.73
C ARG A 363 -9.38 -10.08 -0.94
N VAL A 364 -8.45 -9.34 -1.57
CA VAL A 364 -7.61 -8.37 -0.84
C VAL A 364 -8.48 -7.32 -0.16
N SER A 365 -8.39 -7.24 1.15
CA SER A 365 -9.17 -6.32 1.97
C SER A 365 -8.29 -5.45 2.88
N THR A 366 -7.15 -5.98 3.29
CA THR A 366 -6.16 -5.27 4.10
C THR A 366 -4.77 -5.49 3.55
N MET A 367 -3.94 -4.44 3.53
CA MET A 367 -2.55 -4.50 3.10
C MET A 367 -1.63 -3.90 4.17
N GLY A 368 -0.53 -4.59 4.47
CA GLY A 368 0.59 -4.04 5.23
C GLY A 368 1.78 -3.79 4.30
N LEU A 369 2.24 -2.55 4.20
CA LEU A 369 3.34 -2.15 3.33
C LEU A 369 4.52 -1.70 4.20
N ILE A 370 5.64 -2.44 4.15
CA ILE A 370 6.78 -2.23 5.04
C ILE A 370 8.00 -1.75 4.25
N ASN A 371 8.62 -0.66 4.72
CA ASN A 371 9.84 -0.08 4.16
C ASN A 371 9.80 0.18 2.64
N PHE A 372 8.67 0.61 2.11
CA PHE A 372 8.58 1.06 0.72
C PHE A 372 9.31 2.40 0.53
N ALA A 373 10.34 2.42 -0.32
CA ALA A 373 11.20 3.58 -0.54
C ALA A 373 10.59 4.60 -1.52
N ARG A 374 11.13 5.83 -1.52
CA ARG A 374 10.85 6.82 -2.57
C ARG A 374 11.27 6.28 -3.94
N GLY A 375 10.50 6.58 -4.98
CA GLY A 375 10.73 6.08 -6.34
C GLY A 375 10.02 4.77 -6.67
N GLU A 376 9.34 4.14 -5.73
CA GLU A 376 8.55 2.91 -5.92
C GLU A 376 7.05 3.19 -6.11
N GLY A 377 6.69 4.45 -6.38
CA GLY A 377 5.31 4.90 -6.48
C GLY A 377 4.47 4.12 -7.52
N SER A 378 5.06 3.75 -8.66
CA SER A 378 4.36 2.94 -9.68
C SER A 378 3.98 1.55 -9.16
N GLN A 379 4.84 0.91 -8.38
CA GLN A 379 4.57 -0.40 -7.78
C GLN A 379 3.49 -0.30 -6.69
N ALA A 380 3.55 0.75 -5.86
CA ALA A 380 2.51 1.01 -4.87
C ALA A 380 1.14 1.24 -5.53
N ILE A 381 1.10 1.99 -6.64
CA ILE A 381 -0.12 2.21 -7.44
C ILE A 381 -0.65 0.89 -8.01
N GLN A 382 0.21 0.01 -8.51
CA GLN A 382 -0.19 -1.30 -9.01
C GLN A 382 -0.75 -2.20 -7.89
N LEU A 383 -0.11 -2.22 -6.72
CA LEU A 383 -0.62 -2.94 -5.54
C LEU A 383 -1.96 -2.37 -5.08
N PHE A 384 -2.07 -1.07 -5.00
CA PHE A 384 -3.32 -0.37 -4.67
C PHE A 384 -4.43 -0.74 -5.67
N GLY A 385 -4.15 -0.67 -6.96
CA GLY A 385 -5.09 -1.03 -8.02
C GLY A 385 -5.58 -2.49 -7.93
N ARG A 386 -4.74 -3.41 -7.41
CA ARG A 386 -5.15 -4.80 -7.12
C ARG A 386 -6.04 -4.88 -5.88
N GLY A 387 -5.74 -4.10 -4.86
CA GLY A 387 -6.48 -4.10 -3.59
C GLY A 387 -7.88 -3.51 -3.69
N VAL A 388 -8.07 -2.47 -4.53
CA VAL A 388 -9.38 -1.81 -4.69
C VAL A 388 -10.36 -2.58 -5.60
N ARG A 389 -10.00 -3.76 -6.09
CA ARG A 389 -10.90 -4.57 -6.91
C ARG A 389 -12.11 -5.04 -6.13
N LEU A 390 -13.29 -4.87 -6.71
CA LEU A 390 -14.57 -5.23 -6.13
C LEU A 390 -15.44 -5.87 -7.20
N LYS A 391 -16.07 -7.01 -6.90
CA LYS A 391 -17.05 -7.62 -7.80
C LYS A 391 -18.38 -6.88 -7.74
N GLY A 392 -18.81 -6.47 -6.54
CA GLY A 392 -20.04 -5.72 -6.30
C GLY A 392 -21.31 -6.53 -6.54
N TYR A 393 -22.45 -5.88 -6.30
CA TYR A 393 -23.77 -6.47 -6.46
C TYR A 393 -23.97 -7.04 -7.87
N ASN A 394 -24.29 -8.33 -7.96
CA ASN A 394 -24.44 -9.07 -9.22
C ASN A 394 -23.26 -8.93 -10.21
N GLY A 395 -22.08 -8.54 -9.74
CA GLY A 395 -20.90 -8.37 -10.58
C GLY A 395 -20.79 -7.01 -11.28
N CYS A 396 -21.50 -6.00 -10.80
CA CYS A 396 -21.49 -4.65 -11.39
C CYS A 396 -20.17 -3.88 -11.19
N LEU A 397 -19.26 -4.38 -10.37
CA LEU A 397 -17.97 -3.80 -9.99
C LEU A 397 -18.08 -2.50 -9.17
N LYS A 398 -19.29 -2.07 -8.81
CA LYS A 398 -19.56 -0.82 -8.08
C LYS A 398 -19.78 -1.07 -6.60
N ARG A 399 -19.38 -0.08 -5.79
CA ARG A 399 -19.72 -0.04 -4.37
C ARG A 399 -21.24 0.04 -4.17
N SER A 400 -21.74 -0.64 -3.15
CA SER A 400 -23.17 -0.70 -2.84
C SER A 400 -23.80 0.68 -2.67
N ARG A 401 -23.12 1.63 -2.03
CA ARG A 401 -23.59 3.02 -1.86
C ARG A 401 -23.74 3.83 -3.16
N LYS A 402 -23.24 3.31 -4.28
CA LYS A 402 -23.30 3.94 -5.60
C LYS A 402 -24.26 3.21 -6.56
N LEU A 403 -25.08 2.32 -6.05
CA LEU A 403 -26.10 1.62 -6.81
C LEU A 403 -27.39 2.44 -6.78
N ASP A 404 -27.99 2.68 -7.96
CA ASP A 404 -29.30 3.33 -8.11
C ASP A 404 -30.45 2.33 -7.86
N THR A 405 -30.35 1.52 -6.81
CA THR A 405 -31.29 0.43 -6.57
C THR A 405 -31.84 0.47 -5.13
N ASN A 406 -33.10 0.07 -4.97
CA ASN A 406 -33.71 -0.17 -3.65
C ASN A 406 -33.23 -1.51 -3.05
N VAL A 407 -31.96 -1.84 -3.19
CA VAL A 407 -31.38 -3.06 -2.63
C VAL A 407 -31.13 -2.86 -1.15
N THR A 408 -31.61 -3.79 -0.33
CA THR A 408 -31.27 -3.79 1.10
C THR A 408 -29.80 -4.18 1.26
N HIS A 409 -29.02 -3.30 1.85
CA HIS A 409 -27.60 -3.53 2.08
C HIS A 409 -27.40 -4.28 3.41
N PRO A 410 -26.51 -5.30 3.45
CA PRO A 410 -26.05 -5.87 4.71
C PRO A 410 -25.46 -4.79 5.61
N GLU A 411 -25.64 -4.94 6.90
CA GLU A 411 -25.08 -4.01 7.88
C GLU A 411 -23.56 -3.98 7.78
N HIS A 412 -22.98 -2.80 7.79
CA HIS A 412 -21.53 -2.54 7.65
C HIS A 412 -20.88 -3.09 6.38
N ILE A 413 -21.63 -3.25 5.28
CA ILE A 413 -21.06 -3.70 3.99
C ILE A 413 -19.96 -2.76 3.50
N GLU A 414 -20.05 -1.48 3.81
CA GLU A 414 -19.05 -0.48 3.45
C GLU A 414 -17.64 -0.82 3.97
N LEU A 415 -17.51 -1.49 5.12
CA LEU A 415 -16.23 -1.95 5.65
C LEU A 415 -15.64 -3.10 4.82
N LEU A 416 -16.50 -3.96 4.26
CA LEU A 416 -16.07 -5.04 3.35
C LEU A 416 -15.77 -4.51 1.93
N GLU A 417 -16.35 -3.38 1.57
CA GLU A 417 -16.07 -2.65 0.34
C GLU A 417 -14.97 -1.59 0.51
N THR A 418 -14.19 -1.65 1.58
CA THR A 418 -13.05 -0.76 1.86
C THR A 418 -11.75 -1.54 1.88
N LEU A 419 -10.74 -1.02 1.16
CA LEU A 419 -9.35 -1.46 1.27
C LEU A 419 -8.66 -0.69 2.37
N THR A 420 -8.15 -1.37 3.40
CA THR A 420 -7.34 -0.74 4.44
C THR A 420 -5.86 -1.00 4.19
N ILE A 421 -5.04 0.06 4.16
CA ILE A 421 -3.60 -0.03 3.93
C ILE A 421 -2.87 0.51 5.15
N PHE A 422 -1.96 -0.28 5.71
CA PHE A 422 -1.08 0.08 6.79
C PHE A 422 0.36 0.18 6.30
N GLY A 423 0.90 1.40 6.26
CA GLY A 423 2.29 1.67 5.94
C GLY A 423 3.16 1.73 7.20
N VAL A 424 4.34 1.10 7.16
CA VAL A 424 5.36 1.25 8.19
C VAL A 424 6.63 1.76 7.51
N LYS A 425 7.07 2.96 7.89
CA LYS A 425 8.20 3.67 7.25
C LYS A 425 8.07 3.74 5.72
N ALA A 426 6.86 3.91 5.24
CA ALA A 426 6.57 3.94 3.82
C ALA A 426 6.76 5.36 3.28
N GLN A 427 7.97 5.70 2.87
CA GLN A 427 8.32 7.04 2.36
C GLN A 427 7.60 7.39 1.06
N TYR A 428 7.16 6.39 0.28
CA TYR A 428 6.39 6.58 -0.94
C TYR A 428 4.99 7.17 -0.70
N MET A 429 4.51 7.22 0.55
CA MET A 429 3.15 7.71 0.85
C MET A 429 2.95 9.16 0.48
N GLU A 430 3.99 9.99 0.53
CA GLU A 430 3.93 11.36 0.02
C GLU A 430 3.71 11.38 -1.50
N ASP A 431 4.46 10.54 -2.22
CA ASP A 431 4.32 10.39 -3.68
C ASP A 431 2.93 9.82 -4.02
N PHE A 432 2.43 8.87 -3.21
CA PHE A 432 1.12 8.27 -3.41
C PHE A 432 -0.02 9.25 -3.06
N LYS A 433 0.10 10.02 -1.98
CA LYS A 433 -0.84 11.11 -1.65
C LYS A 433 -0.88 12.12 -2.79
N SER A 434 0.27 12.58 -3.25
CA SER A 434 0.39 13.48 -4.39
C SER A 434 -0.22 12.91 -5.67
N TYR A 435 -0.09 11.60 -5.89
CA TYR A 435 -0.74 10.92 -7.00
C TYR A 435 -2.27 10.96 -6.86
N LEU A 436 -2.82 10.57 -5.71
CA LEU A 436 -4.26 10.62 -5.46
C LEU A 436 -4.83 12.05 -5.60
N GLU A 437 -4.12 13.06 -5.09
CA GLU A 437 -4.50 14.46 -5.21
C GLU A 437 -4.46 14.95 -6.67
N GLN A 438 -3.41 14.58 -7.42
CA GLN A 438 -3.32 14.90 -8.85
C GLN A 438 -4.42 14.23 -9.68
N GLU A 439 -4.82 13.02 -9.28
CA GLU A 439 -5.97 12.32 -9.85
C GLU A 439 -7.31 12.92 -9.35
N GLY A 440 -7.28 13.86 -8.38
CA GLY A 440 -8.47 14.50 -7.80
C GLY A 440 -9.37 13.52 -7.06
N THR A 441 -8.80 12.47 -6.48
CA THR A 441 -9.52 11.54 -5.61
C THR A 441 -9.62 12.12 -4.19
N PRO A 442 -10.66 11.76 -3.40
CA PRO A 442 -10.78 12.25 -2.04
C PRO A 442 -9.57 11.88 -1.19
N THR A 443 -8.99 12.88 -0.56
CA THR A 443 -8.02 12.75 0.53
C THR A 443 -8.61 13.42 1.76
N ASN A 444 -8.04 13.23 2.95
CA ASN A 444 -8.55 13.86 4.19
C ASN A 444 -8.58 15.38 4.13
N GLU A 445 -7.81 15.96 3.23
CA GLU A 445 -7.89 17.38 2.91
C GLU A 445 -8.97 17.56 1.86
N THR A 446 -10.22 17.73 2.29
CA THR A 446 -11.30 18.21 1.40
C THR A 446 -10.96 19.63 0.97
N VAL A 447 -10.39 19.77 -0.21
CA VAL A 447 -10.32 21.08 -0.87
C VAL A 447 -11.73 21.41 -1.32
N HIS A 448 -12.41 22.25 -0.56
CA HIS A 448 -13.65 22.85 -1.01
C HIS A 448 -13.31 23.94 -2.01
N GLU A 449 -13.50 23.67 -3.28
CA GLU A 449 -13.36 24.67 -4.34
C GLU A 449 -14.57 25.62 -4.28
N TYR A 450 -14.42 26.73 -3.56
CA TYR A 450 -15.40 27.80 -3.61
C TYR A 450 -15.08 28.69 -4.80
N ARG A 451 -15.89 28.63 -5.84
CA ARG A 451 -15.88 29.63 -6.90
C ARG A 451 -16.48 30.92 -6.34
N LEU A 452 -15.64 31.78 -5.80
CA LEU A 452 -16.06 33.11 -5.45
C LEU A 452 -16.35 33.88 -6.75
N PRO A 453 -17.56 34.43 -6.93
CA PRO A 453 -17.84 35.28 -8.07
C PRO A 453 -16.96 36.53 -7.93
N VAL A 454 -15.94 36.65 -8.76
CA VAL A 454 -15.11 37.84 -8.82
C VAL A 454 -15.84 38.86 -9.67
N ILE A 455 -16.32 39.90 -9.03
CA ILE A 455 -16.83 41.08 -9.75
C ILE A 455 -15.59 41.81 -10.24
N SER A 456 -15.35 41.78 -11.56
CA SER A 456 -14.25 42.51 -12.16
C SER A 456 -14.51 44.01 -12.06
N ARG A 457 -13.75 44.73 -11.25
CA ARG A 457 -13.72 46.18 -11.21
C ARG A 457 -12.60 46.76 -12.06
N PHE A 458 -12.25 46.07 -13.14
CA PHE A 458 -11.15 46.46 -14.01
C PHE A 458 -11.33 47.88 -14.56
N ASP A 459 -12.58 48.29 -14.84
CA ASP A 459 -12.86 49.64 -15.34
C ASP A 459 -12.57 50.74 -14.32
N GLU A 460 -12.64 50.46 -13.01
CA GLU A 460 -12.31 51.41 -11.94
C GLU A 460 -10.78 51.67 -11.84
N VAL A 461 -9.97 50.72 -12.30
CA VAL A 461 -8.49 50.82 -12.29
C VAL A 461 -7.89 51.06 -13.65
N LYS A 462 -8.71 51.17 -14.70
CA LYS A 462 -8.29 51.45 -16.06
C LYS A 462 -7.54 52.79 -16.10
N GLY A 463 -6.30 52.75 -16.54
CA GLY A 463 -5.39 53.93 -16.58
C GLY A 463 -4.60 54.19 -15.30
N LYS A 464 -4.83 53.43 -14.21
CA LYS A 464 -3.98 53.50 -13.00
C LYS A 464 -2.80 52.56 -13.12
N LYS A 465 -1.62 53.01 -12.72
CA LYS A 465 -0.44 52.13 -12.63
C LYS A 465 -0.52 51.31 -11.35
N LEU A 466 -0.66 49.99 -11.49
CA LEU A 466 -0.56 49.06 -10.37
C LEU A 466 0.90 48.75 -10.09
N HIS A 467 1.31 48.93 -8.85
CA HIS A 467 2.66 48.59 -8.39
C HIS A 467 2.62 47.27 -7.64
N VAL A 468 3.52 46.36 -8.04
CA VAL A 468 3.70 45.08 -7.38
C VAL A 468 5.06 45.06 -6.72
N ILE A 469 5.11 44.70 -5.45
CA ILE A 469 6.38 44.47 -4.75
C ILE A 469 6.99 43.17 -5.31
N LYS A 470 8.16 43.31 -5.91
CA LYS A 470 8.94 42.14 -6.39
C LYS A 470 10.30 42.14 -5.72
N VAL A 471 10.79 40.96 -5.41
CA VAL A 471 12.19 40.78 -5.02
C VAL A 471 13.06 41.17 -6.20
N LYS A 472 14.09 41.97 -5.96
CA LYS A 472 15.02 42.46 -6.99
C LYS A 472 15.66 41.29 -7.71
N ASN A 473 15.73 41.33 -9.05
CA ASN A 473 16.33 40.25 -9.84
C ASN A 473 17.75 39.94 -9.34
N GLY A 474 18.02 38.67 -9.08
CA GLY A 474 19.29 38.21 -8.51
C GLY A 474 19.37 38.24 -6.98
N ALA A 475 18.36 38.77 -6.29
CA ALA A 475 18.28 38.69 -4.83
C ALA A 475 17.61 37.40 -4.39
N ASN A 476 18.30 36.60 -3.58
CA ASN A 476 17.74 35.43 -2.92
C ASN A 476 17.45 35.78 -1.46
N PHE A 477 16.19 35.83 -1.08
CA PHE A 477 15.77 36.16 0.28
C PHE A 477 16.47 35.29 1.32
N LYS A 478 16.56 33.97 1.06
CA LYS A 478 17.23 33.00 1.96
C LYS A 478 18.73 33.29 2.17
N GLN A 479 19.39 33.92 1.18
CA GLN A 479 20.82 34.27 1.27
C GLN A 479 21.05 35.66 1.88
N GLN A 480 20.07 36.57 1.77
CA GLN A 480 20.18 37.96 2.20
C GLN A 480 19.47 38.24 3.54
N ALA A 481 18.56 37.39 3.96
CA ALA A 481 17.96 37.48 5.29
C ALA A 481 19.06 37.30 6.35
N ALA A 482 19.08 38.18 7.34
CA ALA A 482 19.97 38.01 8.47
C ALA A 482 19.66 36.66 9.13
N ARG A 483 20.67 35.79 9.23
CA ARG A 483 20.52 34.52 9.93
C ARG A 483 20.24 34.82 11.39
N LEU A 484 19.16 34.26 11.92
CA LEU A 484 18.89 34.23 13.35
C LEU A 484 19.92 33.30 13.99
N ILE A 485 21.01 33.87 14.48
CA ILE A 485 22.01 33.13 15.25
C ILE A 485 21.55 33.19 16.70
N LEU A 486 21.11 32.09 17.25
CA LEU A 486 20.67 31.99 18.65
C LEU A 486 21.83 31.90 19.66
N ASP A 487 23.09 31.95 19.21
CA ASP A 487 24.28 32.01 20.08
C ASP A 487 24.25 33.17 21.07
N LYS A 488 23.61 34.25 20.71
CA LYS A 488 23.42 35.42 21.57
C LYS A 488 22.03 36.00 21.32
N PRO A 489 20.97 35.34 21.80
CA PRO A 489 19.66 35.87 21.59
C PRO A 489 19.48 37.21 22.28
N ASP A 490 18.87 38.16 21.57
CA ASP A 490 18.46 39.40 22.20
C ASP A 490 17.59 39.12 23.43
N GLN A 491 17.87 39.85 24.51
CA GLN A 491 17.16 39.66 25.77
C GLN A 491 15.64 39.91 25.64
N GLY A 492 15.22 40.70 24.67
CA GLY A 492 13.81 40.93 24.30
C GLY A 492 13.17 39.69 23.68
N PHE A 493 13.90 39.03 22.78
CA PHE A 493 13.46 37.80 22.11
C PHE A 493 13.39 36.61 23.09
N LEU A 494 14.39 36.48 23.97
CA LEU A 494 14.34 35.48 25.06
C LEU A 494 13.13 35.67 25.96
N ARG A 495 12.84 36.92 26.37
CA ARG A 495 11.65 37.25 27.18
C ARG A 495 10.35 36.96 26.43
N TYR A 496 10.33 37.16 25.11
CA TYR A 496 9.19 36.79 24.25
C TYR A 496 9.02 35.28 24.18
N LEU A 497 10.09 34.51 23.92
CA LEU A 497 10.06 33.03 23.91
C LEU A 497 9.64 32.44 25.25
N LEU A 498 10.12 33.00 26.37
CA LEU A 498 9.71 32.58 27.72
C LEU A 498 8.27 32.95 28.07
N LYS A 499 7.71 33.98 27.44
CA LYS A 499 6.30 34.36 27.57
C LYS A 499 5.39 33.60 26.58
N SER A 500 5.87 33.31 25.37
CA SER A 500 5.18 32.47 24.42
C SER A 500 5.33 31.04 24.89
N LYS A 501 4.24 30.40 25.31
CA LYS A 501 4.25 28.96 25.59
C LYS A 501 4.59 28.23 24.28
N THR A 502 5.88 27.98 24.06
CA THR A 502 6.33 27.20 22.90
C THR A 502 5.91 25.75 23.13
N VAL A 503 5.01 25.29 22.30
CA VAL A 503 4.45 23.95 22.34
C VAL A 503 5.19 23.11 21.32
N ILE A 504 5.89 22.08 21.78
CA ILE A 504 6.42 21.04 20.88
C ILE A 504 5.57 19.81 21.05
N ASP A 505 5.00 19.37 19.95
CA ASP A 505 4.31 18.10 19.87
C ASP A 505 5.33 17.00 19.55
N CYS A 506 5.71 16.23 20.58
CA CYS A 506 6.67 15.11 20.44
C CYS A 506 5.99 13.79 20.12
N ARG A 507 4.69 13.77 19.86
CA ARG A 507 3.97 12.54 19.52
C ARG A 507 4.30 12.11 18.10
N SER A 508 4.42 10.80 17.92
CA SER A 508 4.54 10.23 16.56
C SER A 508 3.28 10.56 15.78
N LYS A 509 3.41 11.29 14.68
CA LYS A 509 2.29 11.61 13.79
C LYS A 509 2.15 10.52 12.74
N ILE A 510 0.92 10.07 12.56
CA ILE A 510 0.57 9.09 11.54
C ILE A 510 -0.20 9.82 10.46
N GLN A 511 0.24 9.65 9.23
CA GLN A 511 -0.48 10.19 8.08
C GLN A 511 -1.66 9.28 7.77
N THR A 512 -2.87 9.85 7.71
CA THR A 512 -4.08 9.14 7.33
C THR A 512 -4.65 9.69 6.05
N ILE A 513 -5.17 8.82 5.20
CA ILE A 513 -5.92 9.16 3.99
C ILE A 513 -7.16 8.28 3.97
N ASP A 514 -8.34 8.88 4.01
CA ASP A 514 -9.60 8.15 4.01
C ASP A 514 -10.52 8.71 2.91
N SER A 515 -10.99 7.85 2.04
CA SER A 515 -11.91 8.21 0.95
C SER A 515 -13.36 8.35 1.39
N THR A 516 -13.69 7.90 2.60
CA THR A 516 -15.07 7.81 3.09
C THR A 516 -15.48 8.96 3.99
N TYR A 517 -14.53 9.65 4.62
CA TYR A 517 -14.81 10.66 5.64
C TYR A 517 -14.65 12.10 5.16
N SER A 518 -15.71 12.89 5.37
CA SER A 518 -15.77 14.35 5.14
C SER A 518 -15.83 15.15 6.44
N PHE A 519 -15.49 14.59 7.60
CA PHE A 519 -15.65 15.32 8.87
C PHE A 519 -14.32 15.90 9.37
N LYS A 520 -14.30 17.23 9.50
CA LYS A 520 -13.32 17.91 10.36
C LYS A 520 -13.76 17.78 11.81
N ILE A 521 -12.98 17.06 12.61
CA ILE A 521 -13.05 17.21 14.07
C ILE A 521 -11.79 17.99 14.46
N GLU A 522 -11.97 19.20 14.94
CA GLU A 522 -10.89 19.98 15.56
C GLU A 522 -10.57 19.37 16.92
N SER A 523 -9.53 18.55 17.01
CA SER A 523 -8.93 18.21 18.28
C SER A 523 -7.69 19.07 18.49
N MET A 524 -7.67 19.84 19.57
CA MET A 524 -6.47 20.58 19.94
C MET A 524 -5.38 19.61 20.43
N PRO A 525 -4.15 19.73 19.93
CA PRO A 525 -3.03 18.95 20.46
C PRO A 525 -2.81 19.28 21.95
N GLU A 526 -2.51 18.27 22.77
CA GLU A 526 -2.04 18.51 24.12
C GLU A 526 -0.67 19.20 24.11
N PRO A 527 -0.60 20.46 24.55
CA PRO A 527 0.65 21.19 24.49
C PRO A 527 1.62 20.74 25.59
N ARG A 528 2.79 20.24 25.22
CA ARG A 528 3.92 20.14 26.16
C ARG A 528 4.76 21.40 26.05
N THR A 529 4.92 22.09 27.17
CA THR A 529 5.80 23.27 27.27
C THR A 529 7.25 22.78 27.33
N LEU A 530 8.11 23.30 26.45
CA LEU A 530 9.56 23.09 26.55
C LEU A 530 10.07 23.79 27.82
N PRO A 531 10.73 23.07 28.72
CA PRO A 531 11.46 23.72 29.82
C PRO A 531 12.53 24.65 29.28
N ALA A 532 12.70 25.82 29.88
CA ALA A 532 13.63 26.86 29.40
C ALA A 532 15.10 26.41 29.37
N ASP A 533 15.44 25.41 30.17
CA ASP A 533 16.77 24.80 30.28
C ASP A 533 17.11 23.86 29.08
N ILE A 534 16.13 23.42 28.32
CA ILE A 534 16.36 22.60 27.11
C ILE A 534 16.66 23.44 25.87
N LEU A 535 16.21 24.70 25.81
CA LEU A 535 16.44 25.59 24.66
C LEU A 535 17.91 25.71 24.24
N PRO A 536 18.90 25.77 25.15
CA PRO A 536 20.32 25.83 24.77
C PRO A 536 20.86 24.52 24.17
N LEU A 537 20.12 23.38 24.30
CA LEU A 537 20.53 22.07 23.78
C LEU A 537 20.00 21.81 22.37
N LEU A 538 19.14 22.71 21.84
CA LEU A 538 18.57 22.56 20.50
C LEU A 538 19.55 23.15 19.46
N ASP A 539 19.88 22.36 18.46
CA ASP A 539 20.57 22.82 17.26
C ASP A 539 19.60 23.60 16.36
N VAL A 540 19.45 24.88 16.69
CA VAL A 540 18.50 25.77 16.04
C VAL A 540 18.92 26.07 14.59
N GLN A 541 20.22 26.00 14.29
CA GLN A 541 20.70 26.21 12.94
C GLN A 541 20.21 25.08 12.04
N ARG A 542 20.28 23.84 12.52
CA ARG A 542 19.79 22.68 11.78
C ARG A 542 18.27 22.68 11.63
N ILE A 543 17.53 23.09 12.67
CA ILE A 543 16.06 23.25 12.62
C ILE A 543 15.67 24.32 11.59
N PHE A 544 16.48 25.35 11.40
CA PHE A 544 16.20 26.40 10.42
C PHE A 544 16.58 25.99 8.99
N GLU A 545 17.57 25.12 8.83
CA GLU A 545 18.05 24.65 7.51
C GLU A 545 17.19 23.51 6.95
N GLU A 546 16.52 22.71 7.79
CA GLU A 546 15.53 21.68 7.44
C GLU A 546 14.14 22.28 7.27
#